data_f07d32ade735bff94177b0af66d66dd6
#
_entry.id   f07d32ade735bff94177b0af66d66dd6
#
_cell.length_a   1.000
_cell.length_b   1.000
_cell.length_c   1.000
_cell.angle_alpha   90.00
_cell.angle_beta   90.00
_cell.angle_gamma   90.00
#
_symmetry.space_group_name_H-M   'P 1'
#
loop_
_entity.id
_entity.type
_entity.pdbx_description
1 polymer ?
#
loop_
_entity_poly.entity_id
_entity_poly.type
_entity_poly.pdbx_seq_one_letter_code
_entity_poly.pdbx_strand_id
1 'polypeptide(L)'
;MTDRMPAPAAPEGAADAFRGRLGLAERFADILADTGVSHGLIGPREVPRLWERHLLNCVAIADAMDDGPIIDVGSGAGLPGVVLAIARPDVEVHLVEPLLRRTQWLHSVVAELGLSNVTVHRARAEEVAGSLVAPIVTARAVARLDKLARWCAPLLTPGGRLVALKG
;
A
#
# COMPACT_ATOMS: atom_id res chain seq x y z
N MET A 1 -9.17 -16.51 23.24
CA MET A 1 -10.02 -15.90 22.21
C MET A 1 -9.62 -14.44 22.06
N THR A 2 -8.92 -14.11 21.03
CA THR A 2 -8.74 -12.73 20.66
C THR A 2 -10.08 -12.21 20.16
N ASP A 3 -10.58 -11.19 20.82
CA ASP A 3 -11.81 -10.51 20.44
C ASP A 3 -11.55 -9.83 19.09
N ARG A 4 -11.86 -10.57 18.02
CA ARG A 4 -11.60 -10.15 16.65
C ARG A 4 -12.61 -9.07 16.30
N MET A 5 -12.18 -7.83 16.22
CA MET A 5 -13.03 -6.76 15.74
C MET A 5 -13.19 -6.88 14.22
N PRO A 6 -14.41 -7.03 13.72
CA PRO A 6 -14.63 -7.02 12.28
C PRO A 6 -14.30 -5.65 11.69
N ALA A 7 -13.90 -5.64 10.43
CA ALA A 7 -13.74 -4.39 9.71
C ALA A 7 -15.07 -3.63 9.65
N PRO A 8 -15.05 -2.29 9.75
CA PRO A 8 -16.26 -1.50 9.53
C PRO A 8 -16.78 -1.67 8.10
N ALA A 9 -18.08 -1.45 7.92
CA ALA A 9 -18.66 -1.40 6.58
C ALA A 9 -18.06 -0.26 5.76
N ALA A 10 -17.96 -0.46 4.44
CA ALA A 10 -17.49 0.57 3.52
C ALA A 10 -18.42 1.79 3.58
N PRO A 11 -17.87 3.01 3.72
CA PRO A 11 -18.69 4.22 3.74
C PRO A 11 -19.23 4.58 2.36
N GLU A 12 -20.17 5.50 2.33
CA GLU A 12 -20.66 6.08 1.09
C GLU A 12 -19.51 6.72 0.29
N GLY A 13 -19.50 6.55 -1.02
CA GLY A 13 -18.44 7.03 -1.89
C GLY A 13 -17.27 6.07 -2.08
N ALA A 14 -17.13 5.03 -1.25
CA ALA A 14 -16.05 4.06 -1.40
C ALA A 14 -16.13 3.30 -2.73
N ALA A 15 -17.32 2.95 -3.17
CA ALA A 15 -17.53 2.26 -4.45
C ALA A 15 -16.99 3.06 -5.63
N ASP A 16 -17.24 4.36 -5.66
CA ASP A 16 -16.74 5.25 -6.72
C ASP A 16 -15.21 5.39 -6.65
N ALA A 17 -14.67 5.54 -5.43
CA ALA A 17 -13.22 5.65 -5.22
C ALA A 17 -12.48 4.41 -5.73
N PHE A 18 -13.04 3.23 -5.54
CA PHE A 18 -12.43 1.97 -5.97
C PHE A 18 -12.88 1.48 -7.36
N ARG A 19 -13.64 2.30 -8.10
CA ARG A 19 -13.94 2.09 -9.54
C ARG A 19 -14.47 0.69 -9.87
N GLY A 20 -15.45 0.22 -9.12
CA GLY A 20 -16.05 -1.11 -9.31
C GLY A 20 -15.28 -2.25 -8.67
N ARG A 21 -14.19 -1.97 -7.94
CA ARG A 21 -13.40 -2.97 -7.23
C ARG A 21 -13.57 -2.90 -5.71
N LEU A 22 -14.72 -2.40 -5.27
CA LEU A 22 -15.03 -2.26 -3.84
C LEU A 22 -14.92 -3.59 -3.09
N GLY A 23 -15.36 -4.70 -3.69
CA GLY A 23 -15.29 -6.01 -3.06
C GLY A 23 -13.87 -6.42 -2.65
N LEU A 24 -12.85 -6.08 -3.47
CA LEU A 24 -11.45 -6.32 -3.12
C LEU A 24 -11.00 -5.40 -1.98
N ALA A 25 -11.43 -4.14 -1.99
CA ALA A 25 -11.12 -3.20 -0.91
C ALA A 25 -11.74 -3.64 0.42
N GLU A 26 -12.97 -4.14 0.39
CA GLU A 26 -13.64 -4.69 1.56
C GLU A 26 -12.91 -5.92 2.11
N ARG A 27 -12.48 -6.83 1.23
CA ARG A 27 -11.68 -8.00 1.64
C ARG A 27 -10.33 -7.57 2.23
N PHE A 28 -9.71 -6.56 1.66
CA PHE A 28 -8.45 -6.02 2.22
C PHE A 28 -8.69 -5.38 3.60
N ALA A 29 -9.79 -4.66 3.78
CA ALA A 29 -10.18 -4.14 5.10
C ALA A 29 -10.32 -5.27 6.13
N ASP A 30 -10.94 -6.37 5.76
CA ASP A 30 -11.08 -7.54 6.63
C ASP A 30 -9.73 -8.16 6.98
N ILE A 31 -8.82 -8.29 6.02
CA ILE A 31 -7.47 -8.79 6.27
C ILE A 31 -6.70 -7.86 7.22
N LEU A 32 -6.80 -6.56 7.03
CA LEU A 32 -6.16 -5.58 7.91
C LEU A 32 -6.69 -5.68 9.36
N ALA A 33 -8.00 -5.80 9.50
CA ALA A 33 -8.65 -5.93 10.83
C ALA A 33 -8.32 -7.25 11.53
N ASP A 34 -7.97 -8.28 10.78
CA ASP A 34 -7.63 -9.60 11.30
C ASP A 34 -6.10 -9.77 11.42
N THR A 35 -5.48 -10.27 10.36
CA THR A 35 -4.05 -10.60 10.37
C THR A 35 -3.16 -9.36 10.39
N GLY A 36 -3.61 -8.24 9.85
CA GLY A 36 -2.92 -6.96 9.97
C GLY A 36 -2.72 -6.57 11.43
N VAL A 37 -3.75 -6.74 12.25
CA VAL A 37 -3.67 -6.47 13.70
C VAL A 37 -2.83 -7.54 14.41
N SER A 38 -3.09 -8.82 14.17
CA SER A 38 -2.36 -9.89 14.86
C SER A 38 -0.87 -9.94 14.53
N HIS A 39 -0.47 -9.44 13.37
CA HIS A 39 0.94 -9.31 12.98
C HIS A 39 1.57 -7.96 13.40
N GLY A 40 0.82 -7.11 14.08
CA GLY A 40 1.30 -5.82 14.55
C GLY A 40 1.53 -4.78 13.45
N LEU A 41 0.91 -4.95 12.30
CA LEU A 41 1.03 -4.01 11.18
C LEU A 41 0.09 -2.81 11.33
N ILE A 42 -1.03 -3.03 11.98
CA ILE A 42 -2.03 -2.01 12.31
C ILE A 42 -2.39 -2.17 13.78
N GLY A 43 -2.51 -1.05 14.50
CA GLY A 43 -2.97 -1.08 15.87
C GLY A 43 -4.48 -1.40 15.95
N PRO A 44 -4.94 -2.14 16.99
CA PRO A 44 -6.35 -2.49 17.10
C PRO A 44 -7.25 -1.26 17.20
N ARG A 45 -6.76 -0.15 17.73
CA ARG A 45 -7.49 1.12 17.80
C ARG A 45 -7.71 1.78 16.46
N GLU A 46 -6.96 1.38 15.42
CA GLU A 46 -7.12 1.90 14.06
C GLU A 46 -8.24 1.20 13.29
N VAL A 47 -8.67 0.01 13.72
CA VAL A 47 -9.70 -0.77 13.02
C VAL A 47 -10.99 0.02 12.78
N PRO A 48 -11.58 0.75 13.76
CA PRO A 48 -12.78 1.55 13.52
C PRO A 48 -12.58 2.67 12.48
N ARG A 49 -11.34 3.03 12.18
CA ARG A 49 -10.99 4.14 11.29
C ARG A 49 -10.32 3.68 9.99
N LEU A 50 -10.35 2.36 9.70
CA LEU A 50 -9.69 1.78 8.54
C LEU A 50 -10.05 2.48 7.23
N TRP A 51 -11.34 2.75 7.02
CA TRP A 51 -11.80 3.38 5.79
C TRP A 51 -11.37 4.84 5.69
N GLU A 52 -11.64 5.64 6.71
CA GLU A 52 -11.35 7.08 6.70
C GLU A 52 -9.86 7.38 6.65
N ARG A 53 -9.10 6.77 7.56
CA ARG A 53 -7.69 7.13 7.77
C ARG A 53 -6.74 6.38 6.86
N HIS A 54 -7.14 5.21 6.36
CA HIS A 54 -6.24 4.35 5.61
C HIS A 54 -6.72 4.13 4.17
N LEU A 55 -7.80 3.41 3.96
CA LEU A 55 -8.21 3.00 2.62
C LEU A 55 -8.59 4.19 1.72
N LEU A 56 -9.48 5.06 2.17
CA LEU A 56 -9.90 6.23 1.38
C LEU A 56 -8.78 7.26 1.24
N ASN A 57 -8.00 7.44 2.28
CA ASN A 57 -6.86 8.35 2.23
C ASN A 57 -5.81 7.90 1.21
N CYS A 58 -5.56 6.59 1.13
CA CYS A 58 -4.63 6.03 0.15
C CYS A 58 -5.19 6.07 -1.27
N VAL A 59 -6.46 5.69 -1.47
CA VAL A 59 -7.04 5.64 -2.81
C VAL A 59 -7.23 7.03 -3.43
N ALA A 60 -7.33 8.07 -2.60
CA ALA A 60 -7.49 9.44 -3.08
C ALA A 60 -6.34 9.90 -4.00
N ILE A 61 -5.15 9.34 -3.85
CA ILE A 61 -4.01 9.69 -4.70
C ILE A 61 -4.02 8.96 -6.05
N ALA A 62 -4.83 7.91 -6.19
CA ALA A 62 -4.85 7.11 -7.43
C ALA A 62 -5.26 7.91 -8.66
N ASP A 63 -6.20 8.84 -8.50
CA ASP A 63 -6.68 9.69 -9.60
C ASP A 63 -5.65 10.73 -10.04
N ALA A 64 -4.77 11.13 -9.13
CA ALA A 64 -3.72 12.11 -9.41
C ALA A 64 -2.45 11.47 -9.97
N MET A 65 -2.40 10.15 -10.08
CA MET A 65 -1.24 9.42 -10.57
C MET A 65 -1.28 9.26 -12.07
N ASP A 66 -0.14 9.51 -12.70
CA ASP A 66 0.07 9.23 -14.12
C ASP A 66 0.10 7.72 -14.36
N ASP A 67 -0.04 7.31 -15.62
CA ASP A 67 0.13 5.92 -16.01
C ASP A 67 1.58 5.48 -15.85
N GLY A 68 1.77 4.22 -15.58
CA GLY A 68 3.08 3.62 -15.41
C GLY A 68 3.23 2.92 -14.05
N PRO A 69 4.34 2.18 -13.87
CA PRO A 69 4.55 1.45 -12.62
C PRO A 69 4.67 2.36 -11.41
N ILE A 70 4.34 1.81 -10.26
CA ILE A 70 4.42 2.45 -8.94
C ILE A 70 5.37 1.63 -8.09
N ILE A 71 6.27 2.30 -7.37
CA ILE A 71 7.11 1.67 -6.34
C ILE A 71 6.65 2.21 -4.98
N ASP A 72 6.23 1.32 -4.10
CA ASP A 72 5.84 1.65 -2.73
C ASP A 72 6.98 1.26 -1.77
N VAL A 73 7.65 2.25 -1.21
CA VAL A 73 8.81 2.07 -0.34
C VAL A 73 8.37 1.92 1.11
N GLY A 74 8.80 0.84 1.75
CA GLY A 74 8.43 0.54 3.13
C GLY A 74 6.95 0.18 3.24
N SER A 75 6.51 -0.76 2.43
CA SER A 75 5.08 -1.08 2.23
C SER A 75 4.34 -1.50 3.50
N GLY A 76 5.02 -2.14 4.45
CA GLY A 76 4.46 -2.51 5.75
C GLY A 76 3.13 -3.24 5.67
N ALA A 77 2.06 -2.55 6.06
CA ALA A 77 0.68 -3.05 5.98
C ALA A 77 0.08 -2.99 4.56
N GLY A 78 0.88 -2.65 3.54
CA GLY A 78 0.39 -2.51 2.17
C GLY A 78 -0.30 -1.16 1.90
N LEU A 79 0.01 -0.17 2.69
CA LEU A 79 -0.58 1.17 2.59
C LEU A 79 0.49 2.20 2.19
N PRO A 80 0.37 2.84 1.04
CA PRO A 80 -0.75 2.82 0.10
C PRO A 80 -0.68 1.74 -0.99
N GLY A 81 0.41 0.98 -1.11
CA GLY A 81 0.71 0.15 -2.28
C GLY A 81 -0.40 -0.84 -2.68
N VAL A 82 -0.92 -1.63 -1.73
CA VAL A 82 -1.99 -2.59 -2.02
C VAL A 82 -3.29 -1.88 -2.42
N VAL A 83 -3.61 -0.77 -1.75
CA VAL A 83 -4.80 0.03 -2.08
C VAL A 83 -4.72 0.55 -3.52
N LEU A 84 -3.56 1.06 -3.91
CA LEU A 84 -3.33 1.54 -5.28
C LEU A 84 -3.41 0.41 -6.31
N ALA A 85 -2.90 -0.75 -5.99
CA ALA A 85 -2.98 -1.92 -6.86
C ALA A 85 -4.43 -2.36 -7.07
N ILE A 86 -5.27 -2.27 -6.05
CA ILE A 86 -6.71 -2.55 -6.18
C ILE A 86 -7.38 -1.53 -7.08
N ALA A 87 -7.14 -0.24 -6.85
CA ALA A 87 -7.78 0.84 -7.59
C ALA A 87 -7.28 0.97 -9.04
N ARG A 88 -6.04 0.59 -9.29
CA ARG A 88 -5.36 0.71 -10.58
C ARG A 88 -4.85 -0.65 -11.07
N PRO A 89 -5.76 -1.55 -11.49
CA PRO A 89 -5.34 -2.85 -12.02
C PRO A 89 -4.56 -2.76 -13.33
N ASP A 90 -4.58 -1.60 -13.97
CA ASP A 90 -3.89 -1.27 -15.22
C ASP A 90 -2.39 -0.99 -15.04
N VAL A 91 -1.90 -0.76 -13.81
CA VAL A 91 -0.49 -0.44 -13.55
C VAL A 91 0.19 -1.51 -12.71
N GLU A 92 1.48 -1.71 -12.92
CA GLU A 92 2.31 -2.54 -12.04
C GLU A 92 2.61 -1.81 -10.74
N VAL A 93 2.49 -2.52 -9.62
CA VAL A 93 2.84 -2.00 -8.30
C VAL A 93 3.92 -2.89 -7.69
N HIS A 94 5.04 -2.27 -7.34
CA HIS A 94 6.15 -2.91 -6.67
C HIS A 94 6.14 -2.53 -5.20
N LEU A 95 5.99 -3.52 -4.33
CA LEU A 95 6.03 -3.33 -2.88
C LEU A 95 7.45 -3.65 -2.39
N VAL A 96 8.14 -2.66 -1.84
CA VAL A 96 9.51 -2.82 -1.33
C VAL A 96 9.48 -2.77 0.19
N GLU A 97 9.84 -3.88 0.82
CA GLU A 97 9.76 -4.05 2.27
C GLU A 97 10.94 -4.92 2.76
N PRO A 98 11.80 -4.41 3.67
CA PRO A 98 12.98 -5.17 4.06
C PRO A 98 12.73 -6.32 5.04
N LEU A 99 11.65 -6.26 5.82
CA LEU A 99 11.43 -7.25 6.89
C LEU A 99 10.73 -8.50 6.36
N LEU A 100 11.34 -9.65 6.59
CA LEU A 100 10.84 -10.96 6.13
C LEU A 100 9.39 -11.21 6.55
N ARG A 101 9.07 -10.98 7.81
CA ARG A 101 7.72 -11.24 8.34
C ARG A 101 6.66 -10.41 7.62
N ARG A 102 6.98 -9.16 7.29
CA ARG A 102 6.07 -8.27 6.57
C ARG A 102 5.93 -8.66 5.11
N THR A 103 7.02 -9.04 4.45
CA THR A 103 6.95 -9.51 3.07
C THR A 103 6.17 -10.81 2.94
N GLN A 104 6.30 -11.72 3.89
CA GLN A 104 5.49 -12.94 3.93
C GLN A 104 4.00 -12.64 4.05
N TRP A 105 3.64 -11.69 4.91
CA TRP A 105 2.25 -11.24 5.04
C TRP A 105 1.75 -10.58 3.75
N LEU A 106 2.56 -9.71 3.13
CA LEU A 106 2.22 -9.08 1.85
C LEU A 106 2.01 -10.12 0.74
N HIS A 107 2.86 -11.15 0.65
CA HIS A 107 2.66 -12.24 -0.30
C HIS A 107 1.32 -12.95 -0.10
N SER A 108 0.94 -13.20 1.15
CA SER A 108 -0.36 -13.84 1.44
C SER A 108 -1.54 -12.93 1.09
N VAL A 109 -1.42 -11.63 1.33
CA VAL A 109 -2.44 -10.64 0.93
C VAL A 109 -2.63 -10.61 -0.59
N VAL A 110 -1.52 -10.52 -1.32
CA VAL A 110 -1.54 -10.49 -2.80
C VAL A 110 -2.19 -11.74 -3.36
N ALA A 111 -1.85 -12.91 -2.81
CA ALA A 111 -2.43 -14.18 -3.23
C ALA A 111 -3.93 -14.26 -2.90
N GLU A 112 -4.33 -13.87 -1.70
CA GLU A 112 -5.71 -13.92 -1.24
C GLU A 112 -6.62 -12.98 -2.02
N LEU A 113 -6.12 -11.78 -2.38
CA LEU A 113 -6.85 -10.81 -3.19
C LEU A 113 -6.75 -11.09 -4.71
N GLY A 114 -5.87 -11.99 -5.12
CA GLY A 114 -5.68 -12.31 -6.53
C GLY A 114 -5.13 -11.13 -7.35
N LEU A 115 -4.22 -10.33 -6.76
CA LEU A 115 -3.64 -9.17 -7.43
C LEU A 115 -2.51 -9.58 -8.36
N SER A 116 -2.78 -9.65 -9.66
CA SER A 116 -1.80 -10.04 -10.68
C SER A 116 -0.81 -8.91 -11.05
N ASN A 117 -1.11 -7.68 -10.64
CA ASN A 117 -0.30 -6.50 -10.93
C ASN A 117 0.67 -6.10 -9.80
N VAL A 118 0.88 -6.97 -8.82
CA VAL A 118 1.74 -6.68 -7.67
C VAL A 118 2.93 -7.61 -7.62
N THR A 119 4.12 -7.05 -7.40
CA THR A 119 5.35 -7.78 -7.11
C THR A 119 5.88 -7.32 -5.74
N VAL A 120 6.17 -8.27 -4.86
CA VAL A 120 6.74 -7.99 -3.54
C VAL A 120 8.25 -8.21 -3.58
N HIS A 121 9.01 -7.20 -3.16
CA HIS A 121 10.47 -7.24 -3.06
C HIS A 121 10.88 -7.18 -1.59
N ARG A 122 11.56 -8.20 -1.11
CA ARG A 122 12.20 -8.14 0.20
C ARG A 122 13.54 -7.43 0.07
N ALA A 123 13.52 -6.12 0.24
CA ALA A 123 14.70 -5.28 0.07
C ALA A 123 14.49 -3.92 0.72
N ARG A 124 15.58 -3.22 0.94
CA ARG A 124 15.57 -1.78 1.22
C ARG A 124 15.57 -1.01 -0.09
N ALA A 125 15.15 0.26 -0.05
CA ALA A 125 15.09 1.10 -1.24
C ALA A 125 16.45 1.17 -1.97
N GLU A 126 17.54 1.33 -1.23
CA GLU A 126 18.89 1.40 -1.81
C GLU A 126 19.35 0.11 -2.47
N GLU A 127 18.81 -1.02 -2.06
CA GLU A 127 19.17 -2.33 -2.64
C GLU A 127 18.52 -2.58 -4.01
N VAL A 128 17.36 -1.96 -4.27
CA VAL A 128 16.67 -2.07 -5.56
C VAL A 128 17.00 -0.90 -6.49
N ALA A 129 17.70 0.11 -5.99
CA ALA A 129 18.17 1.22 -6.82
C ALA A 129 19.07 0.69 -7.95
N GLY A 130 18.80 1.15 -9.17
CA GLY A 130 19.53 0.68 -10.37
C GLY A 130 18.88 -0.51 -11.08
N SER A 131 18.08 -1.32 -10.39
CA SER A 131 17.33 -2.43 -11.01
C SER A 131 15.84 -2.13 -11.15
N LEU A 132 15.33 -1.18 -10.38
CA LEU A 132 13.93 -0.82 -10.34
C LEU A 132 13.78 0.70 -10.41
N VAL A 133 13.00 1.18 -11.37
CA VAL A 133 12.65 2.60 -11.52
C VAL A 133 11.19 2.74 -11.90
N ALA A 134 10.58 3.84 -11.50
CA ALA A 134 9.19 4.14 -11.81
C ALA A 134 8.94 5.65 -11.88
N PRO A 135 7.91 6.09 -12.63
CA PRO A 135 7.52 7.49 -12.64
C PRO A 135 6.87 7.94 -11.33
N ILE A 136 6.41 6.99 -10.52
CA ILE A 136 5.78 7.29 -9.23
C ILE A 136 6.39 6.39 -8.18
N VAL A 137 6.88 7.01 -7.11
CA VAL A 137 7.35 6.33 -5.90
C VAL A 137 6.50 6.84 -4.74
N THR A 138 5.93 5.93 -3.98
CA THR A 138 5.12 6.26 -2.79
C THR A 138 5.83 5.79 -1.53
N ALA A 139 5.53 6.47 -0.44
CA ALA A 139 5.95 6.05 0.89
C ALA A 139 5.00 6.63 1.93
N ARG A 140 4.85 5.94 3.05
CA ARG A 140 4.00 6.38 4.15
C ARG A 140 4.71 6.18 5.48
N ALA A 141 4.90 7.27 6.23
CA ALA A 141 5.40 7.24 7.62
C ALA A 141 6.68 6.42 7.85
N VAL A 142 7.56 6.32 6.83
CA VAL A 142 8.77 5.50 6.92
C VAL A 142 9.91 6.26 7.58
N ALA A 143 10.05 7.57 7.29
CA ALA A 143 11.15 8.40 7.77
C ALA A 143 10.81 9.89 7.58
N ARG A 144 11.74 10.75 8.01
CA ARG A 144 11.66 12.18 7.70
C ARG A 144 11.74 12.39 6.19
N LEU A 145 11.07 13.44 5.70
CA LEU A 145 10.96 13.72 4.28
C LEU A 145 12.32 13.85 3.57
N ASP A 146 13.31 14.44 4.22
CA ASP A 146 14.65 14.59 3.65
C ASP A 146 15.36 13.26 3.43
N LYS A 147 15.25 12.33 4.38
CA LYS A 147 15.76 10.96 4.25
C LYS A 147 15.00 10.18 3.18
N LEU A 148 13.68 10.30 3.21
CA LEU A 148 12.81 9.62 2.27
C LEU A 148 13.12 10.05 0.84
N ALA A 149 13.29 11.35 0.60
CA ALA A 149 13.65 11.88 -0.70
C ALA A 149 14.99 11.31 -1.20
N ARG A 150 15.99 11.18 -0.33
CA ARG A 150 17.28 10.58 -0.68
C ARG A 150 17.19 9.11 -1.04
N TRP A 151 16.35 8.35 -0.34
CA TRP A 151 16.15 6.92 -0.63
C TRP A 151 15.35 6.69 -1.90
N CYS A 152 14.38 7.55 -2.18
CA CYS A 152 13.44 7.38 -3.29
C CYS A 152 13.93 8.00 -4.60
N ALA A 153 14.76 9.04 -4.56
CA ALA A 153 15.26 9.71 -5.77
C ALA A 153 15.89 8.74 -6.79
N PRO A 154 16.74 7.77 -6.38
CA PRO A 154 17.30 6.81 -7.34
C PRO A 154 16.28 5.86 -7.96
N LEU A 155 15.07 5.77 -7.40
CA LEU A 155 14.00 4.91 -7.91
C LEU A 155 13.11 5.63 -8.91
N LEU A 156 13.25 6.94 -9.04
CA LEU A 156 12.41 7.76 -9.92
C LEU A 156 13.00 7.83 -11.34
N THR A 157 12.14 7.65 -12.33
CA THR A 157 12.47 8.03 -13.71
C THR A 157 12.61 9.55 -13.81
N PRO A 158 13.33 10.08 -14.84
CA PRO A 158 13.39 11.52 -15.08
C PRO A 158 11.96 12.12 -15.17
N GLY A 159 11.72 13.18 -14.42
CA GLY A 159 10.39 13.80 -14.33
C GLY A 159 9.39 13.07 -13.44
N GLY A 160 9.80 11.98 -12.80
CA GLY A 160 8.96 11.24 -11.87
C GLY A 160 8.68 11.98 -10.56
N ARG A 161 7.72 11.50 -9.80
CA ARG A 161 7.24 12.15 -8.57
C ARG A 161 7.28 11.20 -7.38
N LEU A 162 7.76 11.73 -6.25
CA LEU A 162 7.61 11.10 -4.96
C LEU A 162 6.30 11.59 -4.31
N VAL A 163 5.43 10.68 -3.96
CA VAL A 163 4.18 10.96 -3.24
C VAL A 163 4.31 10.39 -1.82
N ALA A 164 4.58 11.27 -0.88
CA ALA A 164 4.74 10.89 0.52
C ALA A 164 3.44 11.16 1.28
N LEU A 165 2.92 10.11 1.95
CA LEU A 165 1.74 10.23 2.79
C LEU A 165 2.17 10.32 4.25
N LYS A 166 1.46 11.16 5.01
CA LYS A 166 1.63 11.20 6.47
C LYS A 166 1.00 9.95 7.09
N GLY A 167 1.71 9.40 8.04
CA GLY A 167 1.22 8.26 8.80
C GLY A 167 0.09 8.61 9.75
#